data_9f41eb6756c3b1b646a9ac27af2f87dd
#
_entry.id   9f41eb6756c3b1b646a9ac27af2f87dd
#
_cell.length_a   1.000
_cell.length_b   1.000
_cell.length_c   1.000
_cell.angle_alpha   90.00
_cell.angle_beta   90.00
_cell.angle_gamma   90.00
#
_symmetry.space_group_name_H-M   'P 1'
#
loop_
_entity.id
_entity.type
_entity.pdbx_description
1 polymer ?
#
loop_
_entity_poly.entity_id
_entity_poly.type
_entity_poly.pdbx_seq_one_letter_code
_entity_poly.pdbx_strand_id
1 'polypeptide(L)'
;MRREFTIQSKVDGLVLDGLVVEPEEGVQRTALLQLSHGMSEYKERYLPFMEFMAEHGVVCVIHDHRGHGKSVKSEQDLGFMYGAGGAGLVEDLFLVTKWAKKEYPDLPFVLMGHSMGSLVVRAYAKEHDQELDALIVCGSPSKNYLRPLGAAVGHAEAAVLGDEHRSNLLEAMSFGSFAARFADEKSRFAWCCSDPEVVREYEENPLCGFTFSDDAFFALNDLLKETYGFHGWHCTNRKLPVLFLSGGDDPCYVNVRRFKKSIDHMRLIGYRNVRGKLYPGMRHEILNEKEKYRVYGDVWKWLKREKVVENVEGESTPPQTPDGVPAGSSGV
;
A
#
# COMPACT_ATOMS: atom_id res chain seq x y z
N MET A 1 -12.89 -17.31 -5.69
CA MET A 1 -12.57 -17.45 -7.15
C MET A 1 -11.63 -16.32 -7.57
N ARG A 2 -10.72 -16.56 -8.56
CA ARG A 2 -9.80 -15.52 -9.08
C ARG A 2 -10.19 -15.12 -10.50
N ARG A 3 -10.12 -13.81 -10.82
CA ARG A 3 -10.42 -13.29 -12.16
C ARG A 3 -9.46 -12.13 -12.48
N GLU A 4 -8.82 -12.14 -13.64
CA GLU A 4 -8.05 -11.01 -14.17
C GLU A 4 -8.97 -10.00 -14.88
N PHE A 5 -8.55 -8.73 -14.93
CA PHE A 5 -9.21 -7.68 -15.69
C PHE A 5 -8.17 -6.69 -16.22
N THR A 6 -8.54 -5.95 -17.22
CA THR A 6 -7.74 -4.83 -17.73
C THR A 6 -8.58 -3.57 -17.88
N ILE A 7 -7.98 -2.42 -17.61
CA ILE A 7 -8.62 -1.10 -17.79
C ILE A 7 -7.63 -0.17 -18.48
N GLN A 8 -8.07 0.59 -19.46
CA GLN A 8 -7.24 1.64 -20.04
C GLN A 8 -7.25 2.89 -19.17
N SER A 9 -6.06 3.34 -18.76
CA SER A 9 -5.88 4.59 -18.05
C SER A 9 -6.42 5.77 -18.86
N LYS A 10 -7.09 6.69 -18.18
CA LYS A 10 -7.56 7.94 -18.81
C LYS A 10 -6.47 8.99 -18.91
N VAL A 11 -5.33 8.78 -18.26
CA VAL A 11 -4.19 9.71 -18.29
C VAL A 11 -3.50 9.66 -19.65
N ASP A 12 -3.25 8.45 -20.17
CA ASP A 12 -2.40 8.25 -21.37
C ASP A 12 -2.76 7.00 -22.19
N GLY A 13 -3.84 6.29 -21.82
CA GLY A 13 -4.28 5.06 -22.49
C GLY A 13 -3.46 3.81 -22.12
N LEU A 14 -2.54 3.89 -21.14
CA LEU A 14 -1.82 2.71 -20.65
C LEU A 14 -2.81 1.65 -20.17
N VAL A 15 -2.56 0.39 -20.56
CA VAL A 15 -3.35 -0.73 -20.06
C VAL A 15 -2.92 -1.07 -18.62
N LEU A 16 -3.84 -0.92 -17.69
CA LEU A 16 -3.68 -1.33 -16.29
C LEU A 16 -4.18 -2.76 -16.16
N ASP A 17 -3.33 -3.65 -15.68
CA ASP A 17 -3.63 -5.06 -15.44
C ASP A 17 -4.02 -5.27 -13.98
N GLY A 18 -5.12 -5.97 -13.75
CA GLY A 18 -5.68 -6.14 -12.41
C GLY A 18 -6.17 -7.56 -12.13
N LEU A 19 -6.43 -7.80 -10.86
CA LEU A 19 -6.84 -9.07 -10.32
C LEU A 19 -7.99 -8.87 -9.31
N VAL A 20 -8.99 -9.74 -9.41
CA VAL A 20 -10.07 -9.87 -8.43
C VAL A 20 -9.96 -11.23 -7.74
N VAL A 21 -10.13 -11.23 -6.43
CA VAL A 21 -10.36 -12.45 -5.64
C VAL A 21 -11.72 -12.32 -4.99
N GLU A 22 -12.63 -13.21 -5.37
CA GLU A 22 -14.00 -13.25 -4.87
C GLU A 22 -14.17 -14.38 -3.85
N PRO A 23 -15.11 -14.22 -2.89
CA PRO A 23 -15.62 -15.32 -2.08
C PRO A 23 -16.06 -16.51 -2.92
N GLU A 24 -16.05 -17.70 -2.34
CA GLU A 24 -16.61 -18.89 -2.98
C GLU A 24 -18.11 -18.75 -3.20
N GLU A 25 -18.65 -19.55 -4.15
CA GLU A 25 -20.06 -19.56 -4.44
C GLU A 25 -20.87 -19.95 -3.19
N GLY A 26 -21.92 -19.17 -2.87
CA GLY A 26 -22.72 -19.34 -1.68
C GLY A 26 -22.25 -18.56 -0.45
N VAL A 27 -21.04 -18.00 -0.45
CA VAL A 27 -20.56 -17.10 0.62
C VAL A 27 -21.12 -15.70 0.38
N GLN A 28 -21.77 -15.12 1.38
CA GLN A 28 -22.29 -13.76 1.31
C GLN A 28 -21.16 -12.76 1.13
N ARG A 29 -21.29 -11.87 0.15
CA ARG A 29 -20.37 -10.73 -0.05
C ARG A 29 -20.71 -9.63 0.96
N THR A 30 -19.73 -9.21 1.77
CA THR A 30 -19.92 -8.27 2.89
C THR A 30 -19.28 -6.92 2.66
N ALA A 31 -18.20 -6.85 1.86
CA ALA A 31 -17.51 -5.62 1.52
C ALA A 31 -16.71 -5.77 0.22
N LEU A 32 -16.29 -4.65 -0.33
CA LEU A 32 -15.34 -4.51 -1.44
C LEU A 32 -14.06 -3.89 -0.91
N LEU A 33 -12.93 -4.58 -1.02
CA LEU A 33 -11.60 -4.12 -0.63
C LEU A 33 -10.74 -3.89 -1.87
N GLN A 34 -10.35 -2.65 -2.12
CA GLN A 34 -9.37 -2.32 -3.14
C GLN A 34 -8.00 -2.12 -2.51
N LEU A 35 -6.96 -2.72 -3.12
CA LEU A 35 -5.58 -2.66 -2.68
C LEU A 35 -4.73 -1.81 -3.64
N SER A 36 -3.74 -1.12 -3.10
CA SER A 36 -2.74 -0.33 -3.80
C SER A 36 -1.36 -0.77 -3.28
N HIS A 37 -0.60 -1.45 -4.12
CA HIS A 37 0.69 -2.05 -3.77
C HIS A 37 1.83 -1.02 -3.63
N GLY A 38 2.98 -1.47 -3.17
CA GLY A 38 4.16 -0.64 -2.94
C GLY A 38 5.04 -0.43 -4.18
N MET A 39 6.18 0.23 -3.96
CA MET A 39 7.21 0.45 -4.97
C MET A 39 7.92 -0.86 -5.31
N SER A 40 8.22 -1.06 -6.60
CA SER A 40 9.04 -2.18 -7.10
C SER A 40 8.54 -3.56 -6.66
N GLU A 41 7.23 -3.73 -6.71
CA GLU A 41 6.52 -4.99 -6.47
C GLU A 41 5.31 -5.11 -7.42
N TYR A 42 4.48 -6.13 -7.28
CA TYR A 42 3.34 -6.40 -8.17
C TYR A 42 2.17 -7.05 -7.42
N LYS A 43 1.00 -7.05 -8.04
CA LYS A 43 -0.29 -7.39 -7.44
C LYS A 43 -0.40 -8.80 -6.86
N GLU A 44 0.22 -9.81 -7.49
CA GLU A 44 0.09 -11.21 -7.05
C GLU A 44 0.72 -11.47 -5.68
N ARG A 45 1.61 -10.60 -5.19
CA ARG A 45 2.19 -10.69 -3.84
C ARG A 45 1.13 -10.51 -2.73
N TYR A 46 -0.03 -9.96 -3.07
CA TYR A 46 -1.15 -9.76 -2.16
C TYR A 46 -2.15 -10.90 -2.13
N LEU A 47 -2.00 -11.92 -3.01
CA LEU A 47 -2.92 -13.04 -3.10
C LEU A 47 -3.22 -13.72 -1.75
N PRO A 48 -2.23 -14.05 -0.89
CA PRO A 48 -2.53 -14.71 0.39
C PRO A 48 -3.45 -13.87 1.30
N PHE A 49 -3.29 -12.54 1.29
CA PHE A 49 -4.15 -11.64 2.04
C PHE A 49 -5.54 -11.52 1.43
N MET A 50 -5.61 -11.40 0.09
CA MET A 50 -6.88 -11.31 -0.64
C MET A 50 -7.71 -12.59 -0.48
N GLU A 51 -7.08 -13.75 -0.48
CA GLU A 51 -7.74 -15.05 -0.27
C GLU A 51 -8.30 -15.17 1.14
N PHE A 52 -7.48 -14.82 2.15
CA PHE A 52 -7.96 -14.77 3.53
C PHE A 52 -9.19 -13.85 3.67
N MET A 53 -9.17 -12.67 3.05
CA MET A 53 -10.30 -11.74 3.11
C MET A 53 -11.52 -12.30 2.36
N ALA A 54 -11.31 -12.99 1.23
CA ALA A 54 -12.38 -13.60 0.45
C ALA A 54 -13.04 -14.77 1.20
N GLU A 55 -12.29 -15.57 1.96
CA GLU A 55 -12.83 -16.60 2.86
C GLU A 55 -13.80 -16.00 3.89
N HIS A 56 -13.64 -14.72 4.21
CA HIS A 56 -14.48 -13.95 5.14
C HIS A 56 -15.54 -13.09 4.43
N GLY A 57 -15.83 -13.37 3.16
CA GLY A 57 -16.90 -12.68 2.41
C GLY A 57 -16.51 -11.35 1.78
N VAL A 58 -15.21 -10.96 1.80
CA VAL A 58 -14.76 -9.69 1.20
C VAL A 58 -14.30 -9.90 -0.24
N VAL A 59 -14.87 -9.17 -1.17
CA VAL A 59 -14.37 -9.10 -2.55
C VAL A 59 -13.12 -8.22 -2.56
N CYS A 60 -12.01 -8.76 -3.07
CA CYS A 60 -10.74 -8.04 -3.13
C CYS A 60 -10.36 -7.70 -4.58
N VAL A 61 -9.95 -6.45 -4.81
CA VAL A 61 -9.53 -5.93 -6.11
C VAL A 61 -8.16 -5.29 -5.97
N ILE A 62 -7.24 -5.58 -6.88
CA ILE A 62 -5.93 -4.94 -6.97
C ILE A 62 -5.55 -4.78 -8.43
N HIS A 63 -4.78 -3.76 -8.78
CA HIS A 63 -4.15 -3.62 -10.08
C HIS A 63 -2.65 -3.33 -9.93
N ASP A 64 -1.86 -3.71 -10.91
CA ASP A 64 -0.49 -3.25 -11.00
C ASP A 64 -0.49 -1.76 -11.30
N HIS A 65 0.20 -0.96 -10.47
CA HIS A 65 0.42 0.44 -10.78
C HIS A 65 1.18 0.60 -12.09
N ARG A 66 0.99 1.72 -12.79
CA ARG A 66 1.80 2.04 -13.97
C ARG A 66 3.29 1.87 -13.68
N GLY A 67 4.04 1.34 -14.63
CA GLY A 67 5.46 1.03 -14.44
C GLY A 67 5.73 -0.17 -13.55
N HIS A 68 4.72 -1.00 -13.25
CA HIS A 68 4.85 -2.19 -12.41
C HIS A 68 4.12 -3.38 -13.01
N GLY A 69 4.57 -4.60 -12.66
CA GLY A 69 3.95 -5.84 -13.06
C GLY A 69 3.65 -5.91 -14.54
N LYS A 70 2.37 -6.13 -14.90
CA LYS A 70 1.89 -6.15 -16.31
C LYS A 70 1.38 -4.79 -16.79
N SER A 71 1.36 -3.74 -15.95
CA SER A 71 0.95 -2.37 -16.32
C SER A 71 2.12 -1.56 -16.89
N VAL A 72 2.78 -2.13 -17.88
CA VAL A 72 3.90 -1.56 -18.65
C VAL A 72 3.68 -1.76 -20.16
N LYS A 73 4.31 -0.90 -20.99
CA LYS A 73 4.30 -1.08 -22.44
C LYS A 73 5.33 -2.13 -22.88
N SER A 74 6.41 -2.29 -22.09
CA SER A 74 7.43 -3.30 -22.26
C SER A 74 8.07 -3.65 -20.92
N GLU A 75 8.72 -4.81 -20.79
CA GLU A 75 9.41 -5.24 -19.57
C GLU A 75 10.53 -4.27 -19.15
N GLN A 76 11.15 -3.58 -20.11
CA GLN A 76 12.19 -2.59 -19.87
C GLN A 76 11.67 -1.33 -19.17
N ASP A 77 10.35 -1.11 -19.22
CA ASP A 77 9.70 0.07 -18.64
C ASP A 77 9.38 -0.11 -17.15
N LEU A 78 9.67 -1.28 -16.54
CA LEU A 78 9.50 -1.45 -15.10
C LEU A 78 10.17 -0.32 -14.33
N GLY A 79 9.42 0.39 -13.48
CA GLY A 79 9.86 1.57 -12.74
C GLY A 79 9.85 2.88 -13.52
N PHE A 80 9.17 2.96 -14.68
CA PHE A 80 8.92 4.19 -15.44
C PHE A 80 7.43 4.53 -15.42
N MET A 81 7.06 5.74 -15.00
CA MET A 81 5.66 6.16 -14.79
C MET A 81 5.04 6.88 -15.99
N TYR A 82 5.76 6.98 -17.12
CA TYR A 82 5.33 7.60 -18.38
C TYR A 82 4.93 9.08 -18.23
N GLY A 83 5.62 9.83 -17.38
CA GLY A 83 5.38 11.26 -17.14
C GLY A 83 4.09 11.58 -16.39
N ALA A 84 3.38 10.57 -15.86
CA ALA A 84 2.07 10.79 -15.23
C ALA A 84 2.15 11.40 -13.81
N GLY A 85 3.33 11.35 -13.18
CA GLY A 85 3.55 11.85 -11.83
C GLY A 85 2.70 11.15 -10.76
N GLY A 86 2.70 11.68 -9.55
CA GLY A 86 1.90 11.14 -8.46
C GLY A 86 0.39 11.23 -8.70
N ALA A 87 -0.07 12.25 -9.41
CA ALA A 87 -1.47 12.43 -9.78
C ALA A 87 -1.98 11.30 -10.67
N GLY A 88 -1.18 10.85 -11.65
CA GLY A 88 -1.55 9.74 -12.53
C GLY A 88 -1.80 8.43 -11.77
N LEU A 89 -1.01 8.14 -10.73
CA LEU A 89 -1.22 6.98 -9.86
C LEU A 89 -2.56 7.05 -9.11
N VAL A 90 -2.95 8.25 -8.64
CA VAL A 90 -4.22 8.48 -7.96
C VAL A 90 -5.41 8.36 -8.92
N GLU A 91 -5.30 8.92 -10.13
CA GLU A 91 -6.32 8.84 -11.16
C GLU A 91 -6.56 7.39 -11.63
N ASP A 92 -5.48 6.62 -11.82
CA ASP A 92 -5.57 5.20 -12.16
C ASP A 92 -6.25 4.40 -11.05
N LEU A 93 -5.87 4.65 -9.78
CA LEU A 93 -6.52 4.02 -8.63
C LEU A 93 -8.02 4.34 -8.58
N PHE A 94 -8.40 5.61 -8.80
CA PHE A 94 -9.80 6.04 -8.82
C PHE A 94 -10.58 5.46 -10.01
N LEU A 95 -9.94 5.30 -11.15
CA LEU A 95 -10.55 4.63 -12.31
C LEU A 95 -10.91 3.18 -11.97
N VAL A 96 -9.99 2.45 -11.32
CA VAL A 96 -10.25 1.08 -10.84
C VAL A 96 -11.34 1.06 -9.77
N THR A 97 -11.38 2.04 -8.85
CA THR A 97 -12.48 2.19 -7.87
C THR A 97 -13.83 2.28 -8.57
N LYS A 98 -13.96 3.14 -9.56
CA LYS A 98 -15.23 3.32 -10.31
C LYS A 98 -15.67 2.03 -11.01
N TRP A 99 -14.71 1.32 -11.60
CA TRP A 99 -14.98 0.03 -12.22
C TRP A 99 -15.42 -1.00 -11.16
N ALA A 100 -14.68 -1.14 -10.07
CA ALA A 100 -14.98 -2.12 -9.02
C ALA A 100 -16.33 -1.87 -8.35
N LYS A 101 -16.68 -0.62 -8.04
CA LYS A 101 -18.00 -0.26 -7.48
C LYS A 101 -19.15 -0.49 -8.47
N LYS A 102 -18.90 -0.44 -9.78
CA LYS A 102 -19.90 -0.81 -10.80
C LYS A 102 -20.11 -2.31 -10.91
N GLU A 103 -19.03 -3.09 -10.79
CA GLU A 103 -19.09 -4.57 -10.80
C GLU A 103 -19.71 -5.13 -9.51
N TYR A 104 -19.48 -4.46 -8.38
CA TYR A 104 -19.93 -4.85 -7.05
C TYR A 104 -20.69 -3.69 -6.36
N PRO A 105 -21.89 -3.38 -6.86
CA PRO A 105 -22.68 -2.29 -6.29
C PRO A 105 -23.11 -2.63 -4.85
N ASP A 106 -23.40 -1.58 -4.09
CA ASP A 106 -24.02 -1.64 -2.75
C ASP A 106 -23.13 -2.28 -1.66
N LEU A 107 -21.90 -2.68 -1.96
CA LEU A 107 -20.96 -3.15 -0.96
C LEU A 107 -20.23 -1.98 -0.28
N PRO A 108 -20.08 -1.98 1.06
CA PRO A 108 -19.18 -1.07 1.75
C PRO A 108 -17.76 -1.11 1.14
N PHE A 109 -17.17 0.05 0.90
CA PHE A 109 -15.92 0.15 0.17
C PHE A 109 -14.73 0.48 1.08
N VAL A 110 -13.77 -0.42 1.11
CA VAL A 110 -12.51 -0.31 1.85
C VAL A 110 -11.36 -0.06 0.88
N LEU A 111 -10.53 0.94 1.16
CA LEU A 111 -9.31 1.20 0.42
C LEU A 111 -8.09 0.93 1.30
N MET A 112 -7.15 0.12 0.81
CA MET A 112 -5.91 -0.21 1.52
C MET A 112 -4.70 0.05 0.65
N GLY A 113 -3.68 0.72 1.19
CA GLY A 113 -2.41 0.91 0.50
C GLY A 113 -1.21 0.52 1.34
N HIS A 114 -0.20 -0.08 0.70
CA HIS A 114 1.06 -0.45 1.30
C HIS A 114 2.21 0.42 0.75
N SER A 115 3.09 0.89 1.62
CA SER A 115 4.32 1.62 1.24
C SER A 115 4.02 2.82 0.32
N MET A 116 4.52 2.85 -0.92
CA MET A 116 4.13 3.82 -1.94
C MET A 116 2.61 3.87 -2.09
N GLY A 117 1.94 2.73 -2.19
CA GLY A 117 0.48 2.65 -2.27
C GLY A 117 -0.22 3.29 -1.08
N SER A 118 0.39 3.31 0.11
CA SER A 118 -0.13 4.02 1.28
C SER A 118 -0.14 5.55 1.12
N LEU A 119 0.77 6.07 0.31
CA LEU A 119 0.77 7.49 -0.08
C LEU A 119 -0.31 7.74 -1.14
N VAL A 120 -0.44 6.82 -2.12
CA VAL A 120 -1.48 6.92 -3.16
C VAL A 120 -2.88 6.93 -2.55
N VAL A 121 -3.20 6.01 -1.63
CA VAL A 121 -4.54 5.96 -1.00
C VAL A 121 -4.82 7.16 -0.10
N ARG A 122 -3.80 7.76 0.49
CA ARG A 122 -3.96 9.00 1.27
C ARG A 122 -4.15 10.20 0.35
N ALA A 123 -3.42 10.28 -0.77
CA ALA A 123 -3.65 11.30 -1.79
C ALA A 123 -5.03 11.14 -2.44
N TYR A 124 -5.49 9.90 -2.69
CA TYR A 124 -6.85 9.59 -3.11
C TYR A 124 -7.90 10.13 -2.11
N ALA A 125 -7.73 9.85 -0.81
CA ALA A 125 -8.68 10.29 0.21
C ALA A 125 -8.77 11.82 0.32
N LYS A 126 -7.80 12.55 -0.18
CA LYS A 126 -7.78 14.02 -0.20
C LYS A 126 -8.96 14.59 -1.02
N GLU A 127 -9.35 13.91 -2.09
CA GLU A 127 -10.39 14.36 -3.03
C GLU A 127 -11.63 13.44 -3.04
N HIS A 128 -11.47 12.19 -2.63
CA HIS A 128 -12.48 11.13 -2.79
C HIS A 128 -12.81 10.41 -1.48
N ASP A 129 -12.67 11.05 -0.32
CA ASP A 129 -12.94 10.40 0.97
C ASP A 129 -14.42 10.02 1.18
N GLN A 130 -15.33 10.66 0.45
CA GLN A 130 -16.76 10.33 0.43
C GLN A 130 -17.05 8.95 -0.21
N GLU A 131 -16.11 8.42 -1.02
CA GLU A 131 -16.25 7.11 -1.62
C GLU A 131 -15.96 5.97 -0.63
N LEU A 132 -15.35 6.28 0.52
CA LEU A 132 -14.75 5.31 1.43
C LEU A 132 -15.62 5.06 2.67
N ASP A 133 -15.76 3.78 3.03
CA ASP A 133 -16.28 3.34 4.33
C ASP A 133 -15.15 3.02 5.33
N ALA A 134 -13.95 2.70 4.84
CA ALA A 134 -12.74 2.57 5.66
C ALA A 134 -11.46 2.80 4.84
N LEU A 135 -10.40 3.28 5.51
CA LEU A 135 -9.07 3.49 4.92
C LEU A 135 -8.00 2.77 5.74
N ILE A 136 -7.18 1.94 5.11
CA ILE A 136 -6.06 1.22 5.73
C ILE A 136 -4.74 1.70 5.12
N VAL A 137 -3.84 2.16 5.98
CA VAL A 137 -2.54 2.76 5.64
C VAL A 137 -1.44 1.86 6.21
N CYS A 138 -0.86 1.01 5.38
CA CYS A 138 0.10 -0.02 5.76
C CYS A 138 1.53 0.38 5.37
N GLY A 139 2.51 0.20 6.26
CA GLY A 139 3.94 0.45 5.98
C GLY A 139 4.25 1.87 5.47
N SER A 140 3.50 2.86 5.94
CA SER A 140 3.54 4.19 5.33
C SER A 140 4.84 4.94 5.65
N PRO A 141 5.56 5.44 4.62
CA PRO A 141 6.71 6.31 4.82
C PRO A 141 6.31 7.57 5.61
N SER A 142 7.16 7.95 6.58
CA SER A 142 7.00 9.21 7.31
C SER A 142 7.35 10.41 6.44
N LYS A 143 6.89 11.61 6.85
CA LYS A 143 7.24 12.87 6.19
C LYS A 143 8.76 12.99 6.01
N ASN A 144 9.20 13.09 4.75
CA ASN A 144 10.60 13.26 4.41
C ASN A 144 10.94 14.76 4.29
N TYR A 145 11.80 15.27 5.17
CA TYR A 145 12.23 16.67 5.15
C TYR A 145 13.34 16.94 4.13
N LEU A 146 14.04 15.90 3.66
CA LEU A 146 15.06 15.99 2.61
C LEU A 146 14.47 15.87 1.20
N ARG A 147 13.15 15.69 1.09
CA ARG A 147 12.43 15.61 -0.19
C ARG A 147 12.84 16.69 -1.21
N PRO A 148 12.98 18.00 -0.84
CA PRO A 148 13.36 19.00 -1.83
C PRO A 148 14.77 18.80 -2.39
N LEU A 149 15.69 18.26 -1.59
CA LEU A 149 17.05 17.93 -2.05
C LEU A 149 17.01 16.76 -3.04
N GLY A 150 16.29 15.69 -2.72
CA GLY A 150 16.11 14.57 -3.65
C GLY A 150 15.49 15.01 -4.98
N ALA A 151 14.47 15.88 -4.94
CA ALA A 151 13.87 16.45 -6.15
C ALA A 151 14.89 17.24 -6.99
N ALA A 152 15.72 18.07 -6.35
CA ALA A 152 16.76 18.86 -7.06
C ALA A 152 17.81 17.95 -7.73
N VAL A 153 18.22 16.88 -7.05
CA VAL A 153 19.16 15.88 -7.61
C VAL A 153 18.51 15.19 -8.83
N GLY A 154 17.27 14.68 -8.68
CA GLY A 154 16.57 14.01 -9.78
C GLY A 154 16.39 14.93 -11.01
N HIS A 155 15.98 16.19 -10.82
CA HIS A 155 15.89 17.14 -11.92
C HIS A 155 17.24 17.40 -12.60
N ALA A 156 18.34 17.41 -11.87
CA ALA A 156 19.67 17.55 -12.48
C ALA A 156 20.07 16.30 -13.27
N GLU A 157 19.78 15.09 -12.79
CA GLU A 157 20.03 13.83 -13.50
C GLU A 157 19.15 13.77 -14.77
N ALA A 158 17.84 13.98 -14.65
CA ALA A 158 16.90 13.94 -15.76
C ALA A 158 17.23 14.94 -16.87
N ALA A 159 17.70 16.14 -16.52
CA ALA A 159 18.11 17.16 -17.49
C ALA A 159 19.29 16.73 -18.36
N VAL A 160 20.13 15.80 -17.89
CA VAL A 160 21.33 15.32 -18.58
C VAL A 160 21.13 13.93 -19.20
N LEU A 161 20.43 13.05 -18.50
CA LEU A 161 20.32 11.63 -18.80
C LEU A 161 18.93 11.23 -19.32
N GLY A 162 17.92 12.11 -19.20
CA GLY A 162 16.53 11.86 -19.55
C GLY A 162 15.73 11.25 -18.39
N ASP A 163 14.40 11.41 -18.45
CA ASP A 163 13.48 11.00 -17.37
C ASP A 163 13.40 9.47 -17.16
N GLU A 164 13.78 8.69 -18.16
CA GLU A 164 13.84 7.21 -18.09
C GLU A 164 15.09 6.69 -17.40
N HIS A 165 16.06 7.57 -17.10
CA HIS A 165 17.28 7.18 -16.41
C HIS A 165 17.00 6.51 -15.08
N ARG A 166 17.61 5.34 -14.81
CA ARG A 166 17.49 4.58 -13.54
C ARG A 166 18.44 5.16 -12.50
N SER A 167 17.90 5.96 -11.58
CA SER A 167 18.72 6.70 -10.62
C SER A 167 19.15 5.85 -9.42
N ASN A 168 20.31 5.24 -9.51
CA ASN A 168 20.94 4.56 -8.38
C ASN A 168 21.29 5.56 -7.24
N LEU A 169 21.50 6.83 -7.56
CA LEU A 169 21.78 7.86 -6.57
C LEU A 169 20.51 8.17 -5.74
N LEU A 170 19.37 8.40 -6.38
CA LEU A 170 18.10 8.63 -5.68
C LEU A 170 17.68 7.39 -4.89
N GLU A 171 17.90 6.19 -5.42
CA GLU A 171 17.67 4.94 -4.69
C GLU A 171 18.52 4.87 -3.43
N ALA A 172 19.82 5.11 -3.52
CA ALA A 172 20.73 5.13 -2.37
C ALA A 172 20.34 6.21 -1.34
N MET A 173 19.95 7.41 -1.79
CA MET A 173 19.47 8.49 -0.91
C MET A 173 18.16 8.13 -0.21
N SER A 174 17.28 7.36 -0.86
CA SER A 174 15.96 6.99 -0.34
C SER A 174 16.01 5.77 0.59
N PHE A 175 16.76 4.74 0.22
CA PHE A 175 16.73 3.43 0.85
C PHE A 175 18.06 2.94 1.42
N GLY A 176 19.18 3.62 1.15
CA GLY A 176 20.51 3.21 1.63
C GLY A 176 20.58 3.09 3.17
N SER A 177 19.92 3.99 3.89
CA SER A 177 19.84 3.90 5.36
C SER A 177 18.99 2.72 5.86
N PHE A 178 18.03 2.23 5.06
CA PHE A 178 17.20 1.07 5.40
C PHE A 178 18.02 -0.21 5.30
N ALA A 179 18.75 -0.39 4.18
CA ALA A 179 19.68 -1.50 4.02
C ALA A 179 20.77 -1.50 5.09
N ALA A 180 21.32 -0.33 5.41
CA ALA A 180 22.36 -0.20 6.44
C ALA A 180 21.90 -0.64 7.85
N ARG A 181 20.60 -0.50 8.16
CA ARG A 181 20.03 -0.96 9.45
C ARG A 181 20.08 -2.48 9.62
N PHE A 182 20.15 -3.22 8.52
CA PHE A 182 20.18 -4.69 8.47
C PHE A 182 21.44 -5.19 7.74
N ALA A 183 22.55 -4.47 7.87
CA ALA A 183 23.80 -4.76 7.15
C ALA A 183 24.44 -6.13 7.51
N ASP A 184 24.06 -6.72 8.65
CA ASP A 184 24.48 -8.07 9.04
C ASP A 184 23.79 -9.17 8.20
N GLU A 185 22.71 -8.83 7.49
CA GLU A 185 22.01 -9.72 6.58
C GLU A 185 22.53 -9.55 5.14
N LYS A 186 22.54 -10.65 4.36
CA LYS A 186 23.20 -10.66 3.05
C LYS A 186 22.46 -9.84 1.98
N SER A 187 21.13 -9.67 2.10
CA SER A 187 20.32 -8.99 1.11
C SER A 187 20.17 -7.50 1.40
N ARG A 188 20.27 -6.67 0.37
CA ARG A 188 19.93 -5.24 0.45
C ARG A 188 18.43 -4.99 0.73
N PHE A 189 17.59 -5.99 0.55
CA PHE A 189 16.15 -5.96 0.81
C PHE A 189 15.76 -6.58 2.15
N ALA A 190 16.72 -6.92 3.01
CA ALA A 190 16.44 -7.49 4.33
C ALA A 190 15.47 -6.63 5.16
N TRP A 191 15.45 -5.32 4.95
CA TRP A 191 14.53 -4.40 5.62
C TRP A 191 13.05 -4.60 5.23
N CYS A 192 12.76 -5.30 4.12
CA CYS A 192 11.38 -5.53 3.65
C CYS A 192 10.65 -6.53 4.55
N CYS A 193 11.28 -7.65 4.90
CA CYS A 193 10.66 -8.73 5.66
C CYS A 193 11.65 -9.40 6.61
N SER A 194 11.20 -9.92 7.74
CA SER A 194 12.02 -10.70 8.67
C SER A 194 12.16 -12.17 8.23
N ASP A 195 11.36 -12.61 7.28
CA ASP A 195 11.47 -13.94 6.69
C ASP A 195 12.49 -13.94 5.53
N PRO A 196 13.64 -14.62 5.65
CA PRO A 196 14.65 -14.63 4.61
C PRO A 196 14.18 -15.31 3.31
N GLU A 197 13.20 -16.21 3.35
CA GLU A 197 12.64 -16.84 2.15
C GLU A 197 11.86 -15.80 1.34
N VAL A 198 11.02 -15.00 2.00
CA VAL A 198 10.28 -13.90 1.35
C VAL A 198 11.23 -12.86 0.75
N VAL A 199 12.32 -12.53 1.46
CA VAL A 199 13.35 -11.61 0.95
C VAL A 199 14.05 -12.20 -0.27
N ARG A 200 14.36 -13.47 -0.27
CA ARG A 200 14.96 -14.17 -1.41
C ARG A 200 14.04 -14.20 -2.62
N GLU A 201 12.76 -14.56 -2.42
CA GLU A 201 11.74 -14.54 -3.48
C GLU A 201 11.59 -13.14 -4.09
N TYR A 202 11.62 -12.10 -3.25
CA TYR A 202 11.59 -10.71 -3.72
C TYR A 202 12.82 -10.36 -4.56
N GLU A 203 14.01 -10.78 -4.15
CA GLU A 203 15.28 -10.47 -4.81
C GLU A 203 15.46 -11.23 -6.14
N GLU A 204 14.96 -12.46 -6.22
CA GLU A 204 15.04 -13.32 -7.41
C GLU A 204 13.95 -13.00 -8.45
N ASN A 205 12.87 -12.31 -8.06
CA ASN A 205 11.75 -12.03 -8.95
C ASN A 205 12.03 -10.78 -9.82
N PRO A 206 12.03 -10.88 -11.15
CA PRO A 206 12.30 -9.74 -12.04
C PRO A 206 11.25 -8.62 -11.95
N LEU A 207 10.05 -8.91 -11.42
CA LEU A 207 8.99 -7.92 -11.18
C LEU A 207 9.15 -7.22 -9.82
N CYS A 208 10.22 -7.51 -9.05
CA CYS A 208 10.51 -6.91 -7.75
C CYS A 208 11.90 -6.26 -7.73
N GLY A 209 12.09 -5.32 -6.81
CA GLY A 209 13.41 -4.76 -6.49
C GLY A 209 14.10 -3.99 -7.61
N PHE A 210 13.40 -3.65 -8.69
CA PHE A 210 13.95 -2.83 -9.78
C PHE A 210 14.10 -1.37 -9.34
N THR A 211 15.12 -0.71 -9.84
CA THR A 211 15.38 0.72 -9.56
C THR A 211 14.40 1.60 -10.33
N PHE A 212 13.82 2.56 -9.67
CA PHE A 212 12.95 3.56 -10.28
C PHE A 212 13.71 4.48 -11.24
N SER A 213 13.02 4.93 -12.29
CA SER A 213 13.49 6.04 -13.12
C SER A 213 13.39 7.38 -12.37
N ASP A 214 14.04 8.41 -12.89
CA ASP A 214 13.91 9.78 -12.37
C ASP A 214 12.45 10.23 -12.36
N ASP A 215 11.69 9.95 -13.43
CA ASP A 215 10.24 10.19 -13.53
C ASP A 215 9.46 9.51 -12.37
N ALA A 216 9.77 8.26 -12.07
CA ALA A 216 9.10 7.54 -10.98
C ALA A 216 9.46 8.07 -9.59
N PHE A 217 10.71 8.53 -9.39
CA PHE A 217 11.09 9.26 -8.18
C PHE A 217 10.38 10.62 -8.07
N PHE A 218 10.11 11.31 -9.19
CA PHE A 218 9.27 12.51 -9.17
C PHE A 218 7.85 12.19 -8.74
N ALA A 219 7.24 11.12 -9.27
CA ALA A 219 5.92 10.67 -8.85
C ALA A 219 5.87 10.34 -7.35
N LEU A 220 6.85 9.62 -6.81
CA LEU A 220 6.97 9.34 -5.38
C LEU A 220 7.12 10.62 -4.54
N ASN A 221 7.92 11.58 -5.03
CA ASN A 221 8.10 12.88 -4.40
C ASN A 221 6.81 13.71 -4.37
N ASP A 222 6.03 13.68 -5.44
CA ASP A 222 4.73 14.33 -5.52
C ASP A 222 3.75 13.71 -4.53
N LEU A 223 3.66 12.37 -4.47
CA LEU A 223 2.83 11.67 -3.49
C LEU A 223 3.17 12.04 -2.04
N LEU A 224 4.46 12.16 -1.70
CA LEU A 224 4.90 12.61 -0.38
C LEU A 224 4.48 14.07 -0.10
N LYS A 225 4.56 14.94 -1.12
CA LYS A 225 4.12 16.34 -1.02
C LYS A 225 2.61 16.42 -0.79
N GLU A 226 1.83 15.71 -1.62
CA GLU A 226 0.37 15.71 -1.54
C GLU A 226 -0.13 15.11 -0.22
N THR A 227 0.46 14.00 0.21
CA THR A 227 0.08 13.30 1.45
C THR A 227 0.35 14.12 2.71
N TYR A 228 1.49 14.84 2.79
CA TYR A 228 1.90 15.59 3.98
C TYR A 228 1.70 17.10 3.89
N GLY A 229 1.22 17.60 2.75
CA GLY A 229 0.73 18.98 2.59
C GLY A 229 -0.63 19.16 3.24
N PHE A 230 -0.92 20.40 3.68
CA PHE A 230 -2.25 20.76 4.20
C PHE A 230 -3.16 21.37 3.13
N HIS A 231 -2.60 21.80 2.01
CA HIS A 231 -3.37 22.45 0.96
C HIS A 231 -4.18 21.43 0.16
N GLY A 232 -5.42 21.77 -0.18
CA GLY A 232 -6.31 20.99 -1.05
C GLY A 232 -6.99 19.79 -0.39
N TRP A 233 -6.89 19.60 0.93
CA TRP A 233 -7.66 18.58 1.63
C TRP A 233 -9.11 19.02 1.81
N HIS A 234 -10.03 18.17 1.37
CA HIS A 234 -11.48 18.32 1.53
C HIS A 234 -12.01 17.19 2.41
N CYS A 235 -11.72 17.21 3.72
CA CYS A 235 -12.19 16.19 4.64
C CYS A 235 -13.73 16.26 4.79
N THR A 236 -14.45 15.59 3.89
CA THR A 236 -15.91 15.52 3.86
C THR A 236 -16.43 14.40 4.75
N ASN A 237 -15.74 13.25 4.76
CA ASN A 237 -16.06 12.11 5.62
C ASN A 237 -15.25 12.14 6.93
N ARG A 238 -15.57 13.08 7.82
CA ARG A 238 -14.84 13.26 9.10
C ARG A 238 -14.89 12.06 10.05
N LYS A 239 -15.84 11.14 9.85
CA LYS A 239 -16.01 9.92 10.66
C LYS A 239 -15.32 8.70 10.06
N LEU A 240 -14.77 8.82 8.85
CA LEU A 240 -14.06 7.73 8.16
C LEU A 240 -13.12 7.00 9.13
N PRO A 241 -13.31 5.69 9.34
CA PRO A 241 -12.34 4.89 10.08
C PRO A 241 -11.03 4.81 9.30
N VAL A 242 -9.92 5.21 9.94
CA VAL A 242 -8.58 5.16 9.34
C VAL A 242 -7.66 4.35 10.24
N LEU A 243 -7.04 3.30 9.69
CA LEU A 243 -6.12 2.41 10.41
C LEU A 243 -4.72 2.48 9.83
N PHE A 244 -3.75 2.88 10.64
CA PHE A 244 -2.32 2.80 10.33
C PHE A 244 -1.73 1.51 10.87
N LEU A 245 -1.05 0.74 10.02
CA LEU A 245 -0.36 -0.51 10.38
C LEU A 245 1.09 -0.44 9.92
N SER A 246 2.03 -0.95 10.73
CA SER A 246 3.43 -1.12 10.33
C SER A 246 4.12 -2.15 11.18
N GLY A 247 5.22 -2.73 10.71
CA GLY A 247 6.12 -3.51 11.54
C GLY A 247 6.83 -2.65 12.57
N GLY A 248 7.15 -3.21 13.74
CA GLY A 248 7.89 -2.50 14.80
C GLY A 248 9.32 -2.13 14.38
N ASP A 249 9.88 -2.90 13.44
CA ASP A 249 11.24 -2.74 12.93
C ASP A 249 11.29 -2.14 11.52
N ASP A 250 10.16 -1.69 10.98
CA ASP A 250 10.05 -1.04 9.68
C ASP A 250 10.83 0.29 9.65
N PRO A 251 11.86 0.44 8.80
CA PRO A 251 12.64 1.69 8.73
C PRO A 251 11.87 2.84 8.02
N CYS A 252 10.81 2.56 7.25
CA CYS A 252 10.08 3.57 6.47
C CYS A 252 9.43 4.64 7.34
N TYR A 253 8.93 4.29 8.52
CA TYR A 253 8.39 5.30 9.44
C TYR A 253 9.47 5.97 10.32
N VAL A 254 10.74 5.61 10.19
CA VAL A 254 11.92 6.17 10.88
C VAL A 254 11.94 5.84 12.38
N ASN A 255 10.89 6.17 13.13
CA ASN A 255 10.71 5.88 14.55
C ASN A 255 9.25 6.08 14.99
N VAL A 256 8.89 5.57 16.19
CA VAL A 256 7.53 5.63 16.74
C VAL A 256 6.97 7.06 16.80
N ARG A 257 7.81 8.07 17.11
CA ARG A 257 7.36 9.46 17.13
C ARG A 257 6.93 9.95 15.75
N ARG A 258 7.63 9.52 14.68
CA ARG A 258 7.27 9.86 13.30
C ARG A 258 6.01 9.12 12.86
N PHE A 259 5.86 7.85 13.23
CA PHE A 259 4.63 7.09 13.00
C PHE A 259 3.42 7.79 13.62
N LYS A 260 3.50 8.20 14.90
CA LYS A 260 2.45 8.98 15.57
C LYS A 260 2.16 10.30 14.84
N LYS A 261 3.19 11.01 14.36
CA LYS A 261 2.99 12.25 13.59
C LYS A 261 2.25 12.02 12.27
N SER A 262 2.40 10.86 11.62
CA SER A 262 1.62 10.53 10.41
C SER A 262 0.14 10.33 10.73
N ILE A 263 -0.17 9.69 11.87
CA ILE A 263 -1.54 9.55 12.40
C ILE A 263 -2.12 10.92 12.76
N ASP A 264 -1.35 11.72 13.51
CA ASP A 264 -1.80 13.06 13.93
C ASP A 264 -2.01 14.01 12.75
N HIS A 265 -1.26 13.82 11.65
CA HIS A 265 -1.48 14.59 10.44
C HIS A 265 -2.89 14.36 9.88
N MET A 266 -3.38 13.11 9.82
CA MET A 266 -4.76 12.81 9.40
C MET A 266 -5.80 13.41 10.36
N ARG A 267 -5.51 13.41 11.67
CA ARG A 267 -6.38 14.05 12.68
C ARG A 267 -6.43 15.56 12.50
N LEU A 268 -5.29 16.21 12.22
CA LEU A 268 -5.21 17.65 11.96
C LEU A 268 -5.94 18.06 10.69
N ILE A 269 -5.98 17.19 9.67
CA ILE A 269 -6.78 17.38 8.46
C ILE A 269 -8.28 17.38 8.78
N GLY A 270 -8.72 16.62 9.78
CA GLY A 270 -10.12 16.60 10.21
C GLY A 270 -10.73 15.24 10.49
N TYR A 271 -10.03 14.13 10.16
CA TYR A 271 -10.51 12.77 10.44
C TYR A 271 -10.50 12.49 11.95
N ARG A 272 -11.62 12.02 12.50
CA ARG A 272 -11.81 11.85 13.95
C ARG A 272 -11.55 10.43 14.45
N ASN A 273 -11.66 9.44 13.57
CA ASN A 273 -11.46 8.01 13.90
C ASN A 273 -10.18 7.48 13.27
N VAL A 274 -9.01 7.94 13.76
CA VAL A 274 -7.70 7.52 13.25
C VAL A 274 -6.97 6.74 14.34
N ARG A 275 -6.58 5.48 14.04
CA ARG A 275 -5.88 4.58 14.95
C ARG A 275 -4.59 4.07 14.32
N GLY A 276 -3.67 3.58 15.14
CA GLY A 276 -2.45 2.95 14.68
C GLY A 276 -2.07 1.73 15.49
N LYS A 277 -1.43 0.76 14.82
CA LYS A 277 -0.87 -0.45 15.44
C LYS A 277 0.49 -0.76 14.85
N LEU A 278 1.45 -1.08 15.72
CA LEU A 278 2.77 -1.59 15.36
C LEU A 278 2.85 -3.08 15.74
N TYR A 279 3.49 -3.87 14.89
CA TYR A 279 3.72 -5.30 15.10
C TYR A 279 5.20 -5.52 15.48
N PRO A 280 5.52 -5.74 16.76
CA PRO A 280 6.89 -5.97 17.20
C PRO A 280 7.55 -7.13 16.47
N GLY A 281 8.81 -6.98 16.06
CA GLY A 281 9.58 -8.01 15.35
C GLY A 281 9.27 -8.13 13.86
N MET A 282 8.21 -7.50 13.35
CA MET A 282 7.92 -7.44 11.92
C MET A 282 8.61 -6.22 11.28
N ARG A 283 8.96 -6.34 10.02
CA ARG A 283 9.57 -5.28 9.19
C ARG A 283 8.52 -4.61 8.30
N HIS A 284 8.89 -4.16 7.12
CA HIS A 284 8.07 -3.33 6.25
C HIS A 284 6.83 -4.05 5.70
N GLU A 285 7.02 -5.26 5.19
CA GLU A 285 5.97 -6.04 4.51
C GLU A 285 5.20 -6.94 5.48
N ILE A 286 4.47 -6.34 6.41
CA ILE A 286 3.74 -7.09 7.46
C ILE A 286 2.73 -8.11 6.92
N LEU A 287 2.29 -7.97 5.66
CA LEU A 287 1.40 -8.92 4.99
C LEU A 287 2.15 -10.16 4.45
N ASN A 288 3.47 -10.16 4.47
CA ASN A 288 4.33 -11.25 3.99
C ASN A 288 5.18 -11.87 5.11
N GLU A 289 5.09 -11.34 6.34
CA GLU A 289 5.80 -11.85 7.50
C GLU A 289 5.39 -13.27 7.91
N LYS A 290 6.22 -13.97 8.69
CA LYS A 290 5.90 -15.31 9.20
C LYS A 290 4.57 -15.35 9.94
N GLU A 291 4.29 -14.32 10.75
CA GLU A 291 3.04 -14.20 11.51
C GLU A 291 1.97 -13.38 10.74
N LYS A 292 2.00 -13.35 9.42
CA LYS A 292 1.08 -12.55 8.58
C LYS A 292 -0.41 -12.76 8.90
N TYR A 293 -0.81 -13.97 9.25
CA TYR A 293 -2.21 -14.28 9.60
C TYR A 293 -2.70 -13.53 10.84
N ARG A 294 -1.81 -13.17 11.75
CA ARG A 294 -2.12 -12.25 12.86
C ARG A 294 -2.52 -10.87 12.35
N VAL A 295 -1.79 -10.35 11.36
CA VAL A 295 -2.11 -9.05 10.74
C VAL A 295 -3.44 -9.13 10.00
N TYR A 296 -3.66 -10.19 9.21
CA TYR A 296 -4.90 -10.43 8.47
C TYR A 296 -6.11 -10.46 9.40
N GLY A 297 -6.04 -11.26 10.46
CA GLY A 297 -7.10 -11.37 11.48
C GLY A 297 -7.34 -10.06 12.23
N ASP A 298 -6.31 -9.25 12.46
CA ASP A 298 -6.46 -7.92 13.09
C ASP A 298 -7.16 -6.92 12.16
N VAL A 299 -6.87 -6.94 10.85
CA VAL A 299 -7.57 -6.13 9.84
C VAL A 299 -9.04 -6.53 9.80
N TRP A 300 -9.34 -7.84 9.69
CA TRP A 300 -10.70 -8.35 9.69
C TRP A 300 -11.47 -7.94 10.95
N LYS A 301 -10.91 -8.17 12.13
CA LYS A 301 -11.51 -7.77 13.42
C LYS A 301 -11.74 -6.27 13.52
N TRP A 302 -10.84 -5.46 12.94
CA TRP A 302 -11.01 -4.02 12.94
C TRP A 302 -12.17 -3.59 12.03
N LEU A 303 -12.29 -4.14 10.83
CA LEU A 303 -13.41 -3.88 9.92
C LEU A 303 -14.76 -4.24 10.56
N LYS A 304 -14.83 -5.39 11.27
CA LYS A 304 -16.02 -5.79 12.04
C LYS A 304 -16.35 -4.78 13.16
N ARG A 305 -15.34 -4.36 13.91
CA ARG A 305 -15.52 -3.37 14.99
C ARG A 305 -16.02 -2.03 14.48
N GLU A 306 -15.53 -1.59 13.34
CA GLU A 306 -15.97 -0.34 12.70
C GLU A 306 -17.30 -0.51 11.94
N LYS A 307 -17.90 -1.72 11.94
CA LYS A 307 -19.16 -2.07 11.26
C LYS A 307 -19.13 -1.87 9.73
N VAL A 308 -17.97 -2.06 9.14
CA VAL A 308 -17.77 -2.02 7.69
C VAL A 308 -18.14 -3.36 7.05
N VAL A 309 -17.93 -4.45 7.79
CA VAL A 309 -18.30 -5.81 7.38
C VAL A 309 -19.27 -6.41 8.39
N GLU A 310 -20.20 -7.23 7.90
CA GLU A 310 -21.14 -7.98 8.74
C GLU A 310 -20.56 -9.36 9.08
N ASN A 311 -21.10 -10.01 10.12
CA ASN A 311 -20.77 -11.40 10.41
C ASN A 311 -21.38 -12.29 9.32
N VAL A 312 -20.58 -13.12 8.69
CA VAL A 312 -21.07 -14.21 7.84
C VAL A 312 -21.57 -15.32 8.75
N GLU A 313 -22.82 -15.76 8.59
CA GLU A 313 -23.35 -16.90 9.34
C GLU A 313 -22.51 -18.15 9.02
N GLY A 314 -21.91 -18.77 10.04
CA GLY A 314 -21.08 -19.97 9.88
C GLY A 314 -19.56 -19.73 10.03
N GLU A 315 -19.12 -18.53 10.41
CA GLU A 315 -17.70 -18.21 10.64
C GLU A 315 -17.05 -19.18 11.65
N SER A 316 -16.15 -20.05 11.17
CA SER A 316 -15.24 -20.77 12.05
C SER A 316 -14.22 -19.78 12.64
N THR A 317 -14.02 -19.84 13.94
CA THR A 317 -12.99 -19.05 14.63
C THR A 317 -11.64 -19.24 13.91
N PRO A 318 -10.91 -18.17 13.55
CA PRO A 318 -9.62 -18.32 12.89
C PRO A 318 -8.70 -19.24 13.70
N PRO A 319 -7.86 -20.05 13.05
CA PRO A 319 -6.98 -20.97 13.73
C PRO A 319 -6.16 -20.22 14.78
N GLN A 320 -6.25 -20.65 16.02
CA GLN A 320 -5.39 -20.16 17.10
C GLN A 320 -3.98 -20.62 16.76
N THR A 321 -3.03 -19.69 16.70
CA THR A 321 -1.61 -20.04 16.63
C THR A 321 -1.29 -20.97 17.83
N PRO A 322 -0.59 -22.08 17.62
CA PRO A 322 -0.14 -22.90 18.72
C PRO A 322 1.00 -22.16 19.42
N ASP A 323 0.68 -21.35 20.39
CA ASP A 323 1.52 -20.98 21.52
C ASP A 323 0.90 -19.77 22.25
N GLY A 324 0.35 -20.08 23.44
CA GLY A 324 -0.30 -19.12 24.29
C GLY A 324 0.71 -18.15 24.93
N VAL A 325 0.84 -16.96 24.34
CA VAL A 325 1.44 -15.80 25.01
C VAL A 325 0.35 -14.75 25.20
N PRO A 326 0.08 -14.26 26.42
CA PRO A 326 -0.98 -13.29 26.66
C PRO A 326 -0.65 -11.95 26.00
N ALA A 327 -1.63 -11.42 25.27
CA ALA A 327 -1.57 -10.14 24.60
C ALA A 327 -1.41 -9.00 25.61
N GLY A 328 -0.21 -8.45 25.70
CA GLY A 328 0.03 -7.16 26.35
C GLY A 328 -0.62 -6.06 25.53
N SER A 329 -1.62 -5.41 26.09
CA SER A 329 -2.30 -4.25 25.52
C SER A 329 -1.36 -3.03 25.52
N SER A 330 -0.78 -2.69 24.36
CA SER A 330 -0.21 -1.36 24.13
C SER A 330 -0.85 -0.74 22.88
N GLY A 331 -2.07 -0.20 23.08
CA GLY A 331 -2.65 0.75 22.14
C GLY A 331 -1.90 2.08 22.23
N VAL A 332 -1.47 2.60 21.10
CA VAL A 332 -0.87 3.94 20.95
C VAL A 332 -1.81 4.84 20.14
#